data_43ebd2e0906e0013d22681d6faee735d
#
_entry.id   43ebd2e0906e0013d22681d6faee735d
#
_cell.length_a   1.000
_cell.length_b   1.000
_cell.length_c   1.000
_cell.angle_alpha   90.00
_cell.angle_beta   90.00
_cell.angle_gamma   90.00
#
_symmetry.space_group_name_H-M   'P 1'
#
loop_
_entity.id
_entity.type
_entity.pdbx_description
1 polymer ?
#
loop_
_entity_poly.entity_id
_entity_poly.type
_entity_poly.pdbx_seq_one_letter_code
_entity_poly.pdbx_strand_id
1 'polypeptide(L)'
;MTQNRLRLHDLFRYYKQLPHQTAAITELEEAILKKSPAIFNRDQEWFKTWSQAGKQVETSPKSLFTPDKPWSFKVTPNVTYGELTLNEEERRFTKQQQCDTALELCKYLEKVRTHFGGKPIVITSGHRPAAINQRIGGSSRSEHLYNMDGVGAVDFYIAGVDIYAVQEYVDQTWDYSLGYGAPKGFVHLGMRLGKPRIRWNY
;
A
#
# COMPACT_ATOMS: atom_id res chain seq x y z
N MET A 1 13.18 30.76 2.90
CA MET A 1 11.90 30.62 2.13
C MET A 1 11.70 29.26 1.46
N THR A 2 12.72 28.43 1.28
CA THR A 2 12.66 27.11 0.59
C THR A 2 12.07 25.98 1.44
N GLN A 3 12.23 26.00 2.75
CA GLN A 3 11.76 24.93 3.65
C GLN A 3 10.22 24.84 3.80
N ASN A 4 9.51 25.98 3.72
CA ASN A 4 8.04 25.98 3.82
C ASN A 4 7.35 25.48 2.54
N ARG A 5 8.03 25.54 1.40
CA ARG A 5 7.51 25.09 0.11
C ARG A 5 7.45 23.57 0.01
N LEU A 6 8.47 22.88 0.50
CA LEU A 6 8.54 21.42 0.56
C LEU A 6 7.46 20.84 1.50
N ARG A 7 7.25 21.44 2.67
CA ARG A 7 6.23 20.99 3.64
C ARG A 7 4.80 21.11 3.13
N LEU A 8 4.46 22.17 2.40
CA LEU A 8 3.14 22.33 1.79
C LEU A 8 2.89 21.27 0.70
N HIS A 9 3.87 21.04 -0.16
CA HIS A 9 3.80 20.04 -1.22
C HIS A 9 3.68 18.60 -0.66
N ASP A 10 4.38 18.31 0.43
CA ASP A 10 4.31 17.02 1.12
C ASP A 10 2.98 16.84 1.85
N LEU A 11 2.43 17.89 2.45
CA LEU A 11 1.09 17.92 3.03
C LEU A 11 0.01 17.65 1.97
N PHE A 12 0.09 18.28 0.80
CA PHE A 12 -0.83 18.03 -0.30
C PHE A 12 -0.72 16.62 -0.87
N ARG A 13 0.49 16.05 -0.98
CA ARG A 13 0.67 14.62 -1.31
C ARG A 13 0.00 13.69 -0.30
N TYR A 14 0.14 14.00 0.97
CA TYR A 14 -0.46 13.23 2.06
C TYR A 14 -1.99 13.26 1.99
N TYR A 15 -2.58 14.45 1.87
CA TYR A 15 -4.04 14.61 1.79
C TYR A 15 -4.65 14.02 0.51
N LYS A 16 -3.92 13.99 -0.60
CA LYS A 16 -4.37 13.38 -1.86
C LYS A 16 -4.59 11.85 -1.76
N GLN A 17 -4.09 11.21 -0.72
CA GLN A 17 -4.19 9.77 -0.50
C GLN A 17 -5.32 9.36 0.47
N LEU A 18 -6.08 10.30 1.02
CA LEU A 18 -7.15 10.00 1.98
C LEU A 18 -8.52 9.86 1.30
N PRO A 19 -9.35 8.86 1.68
CA PRO A 19 -10.63 8.56 1.00
C PRO A 19 -11.78 9.55 1.26
N HIS A 20 -11.62 10.58 2.10
CA HIS A 20 -12.65 11.58 2.42
C HIS A 20 -12.14 13.02 2.22
N GLN A 21 -11.58 13.29 1.06
CA GLN A 21 -10.71 14.45 0.82
C GLN A 21 -11.41 15.78 0.61
N THR A 22 -12.66 15.80 0.16
CA THR A 22 -13.27 17.03 -0.38
C THR A 22 -13.41 18.14 0.68
N ALA A 23 -13.84 17.80 1.88
CA ALA A 23 -14.02 18.79 2.96
C ALA A 23 -12.66 19.28 3.52
N ALA A 24 -11.74 18.38 3.80
CA ALA A 24 -10.42 18.71 4.36
C ALA A 24 -9.56 19.53 3.38
N ILE A 25 -9.70 19.27 2.08
CA ILE A 25 -9.03 20.06 1.03
C ILE A 25 -9.60 21.46 0.96
N THR A 26 -10.92 21.63 1.02
CA THR A 26 -11.58 22.93 0.99
C THR A 26 -11.17 23.76 2.21
N GLU A 27 -11.14 23.18 3.40
CA GLU A 27 -10.68 23.87 4.62
C GLU A 27 -9.21 24.28 4.53
N LEU A 28 -8.37 23.46 3.94
CA LEU A 28 -6.94 23.77 3.74
C LEU A 28 -6.73 24.85 2.69
N GLU A 29 -7.52 24.82 1.60
CA GLU A 29 -7.54 25.87 0.57
C GLU A 29 -7.93 27.23 1.16
N GLU A 30 -8.99 27.25 1.97
CA GLU A 30 -9.44 28.47 2.66
C GLU A 30 -8.40 28.97 3.67
N ALA A 31 -7.75 28.08 4.40
CA ALA A 31 -6.70 28.45 5.35
C ALA A 31 -5.45 29.04 4.66
N ILE A 32 -5.07 28.52 3.49
CA ILE A 32 -3.94 29.02 2.67
C ILE A 32 -4.30 30.38 2.08
N LEU A 33 -5.49 30.54 1.52
CA LEU A 33 -6.01 31.80 0.99
C LEU A 33 -6.00 32.90 2.05
N LYS A 34 -6.43 32.59 3.26
CA LYS A 34 -6.52 33.51 4.37
C LYS A 34 -5.14 33.96 4.92
N LYS A 35 -4.14 33.06 4.90
CA LYS A 35 -2.82 33.32 5.48
C LYS A 35 -1.75 33.78 4.49
N SER A 36 -1.88 33.49 3.20
CA SER A 36 -0.86 33.80 2.21
C SER A 36 -1.41 33.98 0.79
N PRO A 37 -2.21 35.05 0.55
CA PRO A 37 -2.85 35.29 -0.75
C PRO A 37 -1.85 35.40 -1.92
N ALA A 38 -0.64 35.89 -1.66
CA ALA A 38 0.41 36.03 -2.68
C ALA A 38 0.98 34.70 -3.17
N ILE A 39 1.00 33.66 -2.33
CA ILE A 39 1.42 32.32 -2.71
C ILE A 39 0.33 31.66 -3.56
N PHE A 40 -0.92 31.86 -3.19
CA PHE A 40 -2.08 31.33 -3.91
C PHE A 40 -2.18 31.94 -5.33
N ASN A 41 -2.04 33.23 -5.49
CA ASN A 41 -2.17 33.91 -6.79
C ASN A 41 -1.05 33.52 -7.77
N ARG A 42 0.14 33.19 -7.29
CA ARG A 42 1.28 32.78 -8.13
C ARG A 42 1.15 31.37 -8.67
N ASP A 43 0.50 30.49 -7.92
CA ASP A 43 0.40 29.06 -8.24
C ASP A 43 -1.05 28.65 -8.62
N GLN A 44 -1.91 29.62 -9.04
CA GLN A 44 -3.33 29.41 -9.37
C GLN A 44 -3.55 28.39 -10.49
N GLU A 45 -2.72 28.38 -11.52
CA GLU A 45 -2.78 27.41 -12.62
C GLU A 45 -2.54 25.98 -12.12
N TRP A 46 -1.54 25.81 -11.28
CA TRP A 46 -1.23 24.54 -10.65
C TRP A 46 -2.35 24.08 -9.72
N PHE A 47 -2.93 25.00 -8.94
CA PHE A 47 -4.03 24.74 -8.01
C PHE A 47 -5.33 24.38 -8.76
N LYS A 48 -5.64 25.05 -9.86
CA LYS A 48 -6.78 24.72 -10.73
C LYS A 48 -6.63 23.34 -11.34
N THR A 49 -5.47 23.02 -11.90
CA THR A 49 -5.16 21.72 -12.48
C THR A 49 -5.25 20.61 -11.44
N TRP A 50 -4.77 20.89 -10.22
CA TRP A 50 -4.79 19.96 -9.11
C TRP A 50 -6.21 19.75 -8.56
N SER A 51 -7.01 20.80 -8.37
CA SER A 51 -8.40 20.70 -7.89
C SER A 51 -9.32 20.02 -8.92
N GLN A 52 -9.07 20.21 -10.21
CA GLN A 52 -9.77 19.52 -11.28
C GLN A 52 -9.36 18.03 -11.34
N ALA A 53 -8.08 17.70 -11.16
CA ALA A 53 -7.62 16.33 -11.06
C ALA A 53 -8.19 15.63 -9.80
N GLY A 54 -8.35 16.36 -8.68
CA GLY A 54 -9.01 15.87 -7.48
C GLY A 54 -10.51 15.56 -7.67
N LYS A 55 -11.21 16.38 -8.46
CA LYS A 55 -12.63 16.15 -8.79
C LYS A 55 -12.86 14.98 -9.74
N GLN A 56 -11.84 14.58 -10.51
CA GLN A 56 -11.90 13.38 -11.35
C GLN A 56 -11.63 12.07 -10.60
N VAL A 57 -11.21 12.14 -9.32
CA VAL A 57 -10.90 10.95 -8.50
C VAL A 57 -12.16 10.32 -7.87
N GLU A 58 -13.35 10.92 -8.01
CA GLU A 58 -14.60 10.32 -7.50
C GLU A 58 -15.11 9.12 -8.29
N THR A 59 -14.44 8.71 -9.38
CA THR A 59 -14.73 7.46 -10.06
C THR A 59 -13.48 6.70 -10.45
N SER A 60 -12.59 6.41 -9.51
CA SER A 60 -11.78 5.22 -9.68
C SER A 60 -12.74 4.05 -9.83
N PRO A 61 -12.71 3.29 -10.94
CA PRO A 61 -13.60 2.15 -11.09
C PRO A 61 -13.45 1.32 -9.83
N LYS A 62 -14.59 1.11 -9.12
CA LYS A 62 -14.64 0.29 -7.91
C LYS A 62 -13.80 -0.95 -8.16
N SER A 63 -12.81 -1.22 -7.34
CA SER A 63 -11.92 -2.36 -7.53
C SER A 63 -12.77 -3.59 -7.86
N LEU A 64 -12.45 -4.28 -8.97
CA LEU A 64 -13.10 -5.53 -9.33
C LEU A 64 -12.76 -6.66 -8.35
N PHE A 65 -11.75 -6.44 -7.53
CA PHE A 65 -11.33 -7.37 -6.50
C PHE A 65 -12.17 -7.16 -5.24
N THR A 66 -13.03 -8.14 -4.92
CA THR A 66 -13.95 -8.15 -3.78
C THR A 66 -13.77 -9.44 -2.97
N PRO A 67 -14.19 -9.49 -1.69
CA PRO A 67 -13.98 -10.64 -0.82
C PRO A 67 -14.62 -11.95 -1.32
N ASP A 68 -15.68 -11.87 -2.13
CA ASP A 68 -16.44 -13.01 -2.68
C ASP A 68 -15.82 -13.64 -3.93
N LYS A 69 -14.73 -13.06 -4.45
CA LYS A 69 -14.07 -13.61 -5.65
C LYS A 69 -13.55 -15.03 -5.43
N PRO A 70 -13.52 -15.86 -6.48
CA PRO A 70 -12.93 -17.19 -6.42
C PRO A 70 -11.40 -17.09 -6.23
N TRP A 71 -10.78 -18.14 -5.70
CA TRP A 71 -9.31 -18.20 -5.50
C TRP A 71 -8.51 -17.96 -6.78
N SER A 72 -9.05 -18.39 -7.92
CA SER A 72 -8.44 -18.17 -9.24
C SER A 72 -8.53 -16.74 -9.75
N PHE A 73 -9.24 -15.84 -9.05
CA PHE A 73 -9.34 -14.45 -9.46
C PHE A 73 -7.96 -13.80 -9.50
N LYS A 74 -7.61 -13.24 -10.66
CA LYS A 74 -6.37 -12.50 -10.86
C LYS A 74 -6.49 -11.12 -10.24
N VAL A 75 -5.87 -10.93 -9.08
CA VAL A 75 -5.75 -9.61 -8.42
C VAL A 75 -4.87 -8.68 -9.25
N THR A 76 -3.78 -9.23 -9.78
CA THR A 76 -2.93 -8.66 -10.82
C THR A 76 -2.59 -9.76 -11.83
N PRO A 77 -1.94 -9.47 -12.96
CA PRO A 77 -1.67 -10.49 -13.98
C PRO A 77 -0.99 -11.76 -13.48
N ASN A 78 -0.13 -11.65 -12.46
CA ASN A 78 0.67 -12.77 -11.95
C ASN A 78 0.38 -13.13 -10.49
N VAL A 79 -0.58 -12.49 -9.82
CA VAL A 79 -0.95 -12.80 -8.42
C VAL A 79 -2.45 -13.08 -8.35
N THR A 80 -2.82 -14.19 -7.75
CA THR A 80 -4.21 -14.60 -7.52
C THR A 80 -4.68 -14.29 -6.10
N TYR A 81 -5.99 -14.24 -5.90
CA TYR A 81 -6.57 -14.12 -4.57
C TYR A 81 -6.20 -15.32 -3.67
N GLY A 82 -6.18 -16.53 -4.26
CA GLY A 82 -5.79 -17.73 -3.53
C GLY A 82 -4.38 -17.68 -2.96
N GLU A 83 -3.42 -17.08 -3.66
CA GLU A 83 -2.07 -16.91 -3.13
C GLU A 83 -2.03 -15.99 -1.90
N LEU A 84 -2.85 -14.94 -1.86
CA LEU A 84 -2.94 -14.02 -0.71
C LEU A 84 -3.57 -14.67 0.52
N THR A 85 -4.36 -15.72 0.34
CA THR A 85 -5.11 -16.41 1.39
C THR A 85 -4.66 -17.85 1.58
N LEU A 86 -3.62 -18.29 0.86
CA LEU A 86 -3.11 -19.66 0.82
C LEU A 86 -4.20 -20.68 0.45
N ASN A 87 -5.22 -20.26 -0.32
CA ASN A 87 -6.43 -21.04 -0.66
C ASN A 87 -7.21 -21.56 0.57
N GLU A 88 -7.06 -20.93 1.73
CA GLU A 88 -7.74 -21.31 2.97
C GLU A 88 -8.98 -20.43 3.20
N GLU A 89 -10.17 -21.04 3.38
CA GLU A 89 -11.42 -20.30 3.59
C GLU A 89 -11.36 -19.41 4.85
N GLU A 90 -10.72 -19.89 5.91
CA GLU A 90 -10.51 -19.12 7.14
C GLU A 90 -9.70 -17.84 6.93
N ARG A 91 -8.92 -17.74 5.83
CA ARG A 91 -8.10 -16.58 5.47
C ARG A 91 -8.79 -15.64 4.48
N ARG A 92 -10.01 -15.93 4.08
CA ARG A 92 -10.76 -15.09 3.15
C ARG A 92 -10.88 -13.66 3.70
N PHE A 93 -10.71 -12.68 2.84
CA PHE A 93 -11.04 -11.30 3.20
C PHE A 93 -12.53 -11.16 3.48
N THR A 94 -12.89 -10.29 4.42
CA THR A 94 -14.27 -10.03 4.83
C THR A 94 -14.71 -8.60 4.54
N LYS A 95 -13.75 -7.72 4.19
CA LYS A 95 -14.00 -6.30 3.96
C LYS A 95 -13.33 -5.84 2.68
N GLN A 96 -13.96 -4.90 1.98
CA GLN A 96 -13.42 -4.31 0.74
C GLN A 96 -12.05 -3.66 0.96
N GLN A 97 -11.86 -2.95 2.06
CA GLN A 97 -10.58 -2.30 2.40
C GLN A 97 -9.38 -3.27 2.42
N GLN A 98 -9.61 -4.55 2.79
CA GLN A 98 -8.56 -5.57 2.78
C GLN A 98 -8.17 -5.92 1.34
N CYS A 99 -9.16 -6.04 0.45
CA CYS A 99 -8.94 -6.25 -0.98
C CYS A 99 -8.19 -5.08 -1.61
N ASP A 100 -8.58 -3.85 -1.28
CA ASP A 100 -7.95 -2.64 -1.82
C ASP A 100 -6.47 -2.53 -1.37
N THR A 101 -6.20 -2.79 -0.09
CA THR A 101 -4.82 -2.84 0.44
C THR A 101 -4.00 -3.94 -0.23
N ALA A 102 -4.57 -5.13 -0.38
CA ALA A 102 -3.90 -6.26 -1.02
C ALA A 102 -3.61 -5.99 -2.51
N LEU A 103 -4.52 -5.31 -3.21
CA LEU A 103 -4.31 -4.90 -4.60
C LEU A 103 -3.09 -3.98 -4.74
N GLU A 104 -2.89 -3.02 -3.84
CA GLU A 104 -1.73 -2.13 -3.87
C GLU A 104 -0.42 -2.90 -3.61
N LEU A 105 -0.41 -3.83 -2.65
CA LEU A 105 0.73 -4.74 -2.44
C LEU A 105 1.03 -5.55 -3.70
N CYS A 106 0.01 -6.13 -4.34
CA CYS A 106 0.17 -6.91 -5.57
C CYS A 106 0.72 -6.07 -6.74
N LYS A 107 0.27 -4.82 -6.90
CA LYS A 107 0.83 -3.90 -7.90
C LYS A 107 2.32 -3.66 -7.69
N TYR A 108 2.76 -3.56 -6.45
CA TYR A 108 4.19 -3.43 -6.17
C TYR A 108 4.95 -4.75 -6.41
N LEU A 109 4.37 -5.90 -6.05
CA LEU A 109 4.95 -7.20 -6.37
C LEU A 109 5.17 -7.39 -7.87
N GLU A 110 4.28 -6.90 -8.73
CA GLU A 110 4.49 -6.93 -10.18
C GLU A 110 5.71 -6.09 -10.63
N LYS A 111 5.97 -4.96 -9.96
CA LYS A 111 7.19 -4.17 -10.22
C LYS A 111 8.44 -4.94 -9.81
N VAL A 112 8.41 -5.55 -8.63
CA VAL A 112 9.50 -6.42 -8.13
C VAL A 112 9.73 -7.56 -9.11
N ARG A 113 8.67 -8.25 -9.52
CA ARG A 113 8.73 -9.33 -10.51
C ARG A 113 9.37 -8.90 -11.82
N THR A 114 8.96 -7.74 -12.34
CA THR A 114 9.50 -7.17 -13.58
C THR A 114 11.01 -6.89 -13.45
N HIS A 115 11.43 -6.29 -12.33
CA HIS A 115 12.84 -6.01 -12.06
C HIS A 115 13.72 -7.28 -12.11
N PHE A 116 13.20 -8.39 -11.58
CA PHE A 116 13.90 -9.68 -11.59
C PHE A 116 13.58 -10.55 -12.82
N GLY A 117 13.33 -9.94 -13.98
CA GLY A 117 13.20 -10.62 -15.27
C GLY A 117 11.95 -11.48 -15.40
N GLY A 118 10.85 -11.14 -14.70
CA GLY A 118 9.58 -11.82 -14.80
C GLY A 118 9.52 -13.20 -14.12
N LYS A 119 10.49 -13.53 -13.25
CA LYS A 119 10.51 -14.79 -12.50
C LYS A 119 9.32 -14.91 -11.55
N PRO A 120 8.86 -16.14 -11.25
CA PRO A 120 7.70 -16.37 -10.39
C PRO A 120 7.90 -15.82 -8.97
N ILE A 121 6.93 -15.06 -8.47
CA ILE A 121 6.81 -14.72 -7.06
C ILE A 121 6.07 -15.86 -6.35
N VAL A 122 6.55 -16.25 -5.19
CA VAL A 122 5.91 -17.24 -4.33
C VAL A 122 5.53 -16.53 -3.03
N ILE A 123 4.23 -16.39 -2.77
CA ILE A 123 3.70 -15.84 -1.52
C ILE A 123 3.64 -16.98 -0.50
N THR A 124 4.35 -16.82 0.61
CA THR A 124 4.42 -17.80 1.70
C THR A 124 3.48 -17.46 2.85
N SER A 125 3.06 -16.20 2.97
CA SER A 125 2.07 -15.73 3.92
C SER A 125 1.41 -14.46 3.41
N GLY A 126 0.09 -14.39 3.49
CA GLY A 126 -0.71 -13.19 3.20
C GLY A 126 -1.62 -12.87 4.37
N HIS A 127 -2.94 -12.83 4.14
CA HIS A 127 -3.91 -12.53 5.19
C HIS A 127 -3.92 -13.59 6.29
N ARG A 128 -3.84 -13.11 7.53
CA ARG A 128 -3.93 -13.92 8.75
C ARG A 128 -4.98 -13.31 9.69
N PRO A 129 -6.25 -13.76 9.66
CA PRO A 129 -7.25 -13.36 10.65
C PRO A 129 -6.78 -13.57 12.08
N ALA A 130 -7.35 -12.84 13.03
CA ALA A 130 -6.90 -12.83 14.43
C ALA A 130 -6.72 -14.22 15.03
N ALA A 131 -7.66 -15.14 14.78
CA ALA A 131 -7.60 -16.52 15.29
C ALA A 131 -6.37 -17.28 14.75
N ILE A 132 -6.10 -17.16 13.44
CA ILE A 132 -4.92 -17.79 12.83
C ILE A 132 -3.64 -17.14 13.35
N ASN A 133 -3.62 -15.81 13.40
CA ASN A 133 -2.45 -15.08 13.88
C ASN A 133 -2.10 -15.45 15.32
N GLN A 134 -3.10 -15.57 16.19
CA GLN A 134 -2.91 -16.02 17.59
C GLN A 134 -2.40 -17.46 17.67
N ARG A 135 -3.00 -18.38 16.89
CA ARG A 135 -2.63 -19.81 16.84
C ARG A 135 -1.15 -20.03 16.52
N ILE A 136 -0.58 -19.16 15.66
CA ILE A 136 0.84 -19.26 15.26
C ILE A 136 1.77 -18.37 16.08
N GLY A 137 1.28 -17.76 17.18
CA GLY A 137 2.09 -16.88 18.03
C GLY A 137 2.43 -15.53 17.40
N GLY A 138 1.66 -15.07 16.41
CA GLY A 138 1.88 -13.79 15.73
C GLY A 138 1.53 -12.59 16.64
N SER A 139 2.22 -11.48 16.42
CA SER A 139 1.96 -10.22 17.14
C SER A 139 0.52 -9.75 16.95
N SER A 140 -0.12 -9.27 18.03
CA SER A 140 -1.45 -8.64 17.97
C SER A 140 -1.47 -7.36 17.13
N ARG A 141 -0.30 -6.81 16.78
CA ARG A 141 -0.12 -5.65 15.89
C ARG A 141 0.42 -6.03 14.51
N SER A 142 0.32 -7.30 14.14
CA SER A 142 0.79 -7.80 12.84
C SER A 142 0.05 -7.12 11.68
N GLU A 143 0.77 -6.72 10.65
CA GLU A 143 0.21 -6.18 9.42
C GLU A 143 -0.56 -7.23 8.60
N HIS A 144 -0.24 -8.50 8.77
CA HIS A 144 -1.00 -9.60 8.17
C HIS A 144 -2.46 -9.71 8.64
N LEU A 145 -2.84 -9.01 9.70
CA LEU A 145 -4.23 -8.95 10.18
C LEU A 145 -5.15 -8.16 9.24
N TYR A 146 -4.62 -7.25 8.43
CA TYR A 146 -5.41 -6.37 7.57
C TYR A 146 -6.59 -5.71 8.32
N ASN A 147 -6.37 -5.36 9.58
CA ASN A 147 -7.41 -4.89 10.50
C ASN A 147 -7.71 -3.40 10.42
N MET A 148 -6.92 -2.64 9.65
CA MET A 148 -7.09 -1.20 9.43
C MET A 148 -6.93 -0.88 7.94
N ASP A 149 -7.55 0.22 7.50
CA ASP A 149 -7.41 0.73 6.14
C ASP A 149 -5.94 1.00 5.81
N GLY A 150 -5.50 0.53 4.64
CA GLY A 150 -4.14 0.70 4.19
C GLY A 150 -3.09 -0.03 5.01
N VAL A 151 -3.49 -0.98 5.87
CA VAL A 151 -2.57 -1.87 6.59
C VAL A 151 -2.75 -3.30 6.12
N GLY A 152 -1.66 -3.88 5.62
CA GLY A 152 -1.62 -5.26 5.14
C GLY A 152 -0.19 -5.71 4.91
N ALA A 153 0.03 -7.01 4.74
CA ALA A 153 1.35 -7.56 4.45
C ALA A 153 1.30 -8.87 3.67
N VAL A 154 2.39 -9.13 2.96
CA VAL A 154 2.71 -10.42 2.38
C VAL A 154 4.16 -10.79 2.69
N ASP A 155 4.40 -12.08 2.96
CA ASP A 155 5.72 -12.66 2.99
C ASP A 155 5.93 -13.39 1.67
N PHE A 156 7.06 -13.18 1.00
CA PHE A 156 7.30 -13.74 -0.32
C PHE A 156 8.78 -13.98 -0.61
N TYR A 157 9.05 -14.77 -1.63
CA TYR A 157 10.35 -14.85 -2.30
C TYR A 157 10.15 -14.92 -3.82
N ILE A 158 11.24 -14.80 -4.59
CA ILE A 158 11.23 -14.98 -6.05
C ILE A 158 11.98 -16.26 -6.38
N ALA A 159 11.32 -17.17 -7.08
CA ALA A 159 11.91 -18.47 -7.43
C ALA A 159 13.18 -18.28 -8.30
N GLY A 160 14.31 -18.89 -7.84
CA GLY A 160 15.57 -18.82 -8.54
C GLY A 160 16.26 -17.44 -8.53
N VAL A 161 15.93 -16.59 -7.54
CA VAL A 161 16.63 -15.33 -7.26
C VAL A 161 17.17 -15.38 -5.84
N ASP A 162 18.37 -14.83 -5.64
CA ASP A 162 18.93 -14.65 -4.31
C ASP A 162 18.00 -13.78 -3.45
N ILE A 163 17.59 -14.30 -2.30
CA ILE A 163 16.63 -13.64 -1.41
C ILE A 163 17.18 -12.32 -0.84
N TYR A 164 18.49 -12.23 -0.64
CA TYR A 164 19.13 -11.01 -0.16
C TYR A 164 19.09 -9.91 -1.22
N ALA A 165 19.28 -10.25 -2.51
CA ALA A 165 19.11 -9.30 -3.60
C ALA A 165 17.67 -8.80 -3.72
N VAL A 166 16.68 -9.69 -3.50
CA VAL A 166 15.26 -9.29 -3.47
C VAL A 166 15.00 -8.33 -2.30
N GLN A 167 15.49 -8.65 -1.11
CA GLN A 167 15.32 -7.82 0.08
C GLN A 167 15.95 -6.43 -0.09
N GLU A 168 17.17 -6.37 -0.65
CA GLU A 168 17.88 -5.12 -0.91
C GLU A 168 17.10 -4.24 -1.89
N TYR A 169 16.63 -4.80 -3.00
CA TYR A 169 15.80 -4.05 -3.96
C TYR A 169 14.54 -3.48 -3.33
N VAL A 170 13.83 -4.31 -2.54
CA VAL A 170 12.63 -3.87 -1.83
C VAL A 170 12.97 -2.78 -0.81
N ASP A 171 14.08 -2.90 -0.09
CA ASP A 171 14.50 -1.87 0.86
C ASP A 171 14.75 -0.51 0.19
N GLN A 172 15.35 -0.51 -0.98
CA GLN A 172 15.64 0.72 -1.72
C GLN A 172 14.38 1.37 -2.33
N THR A 173 13.36 0.58 -2.69
CA THR A 173 12.25 1.05 -3.54
C THR A 173 10.88 1.03 -2.86
N TRP A 174 10.75 0.50 -1.63
CA TRP A 174 9.50 0.42 -0.87
C TRP A 174 9.43 1.46 0.23
N ASP A 175 8.39 2.28 0.20
CA ASP A 175 8.24 3.43 1.10
C ASP A 175 7.60 3.11 2.46
N TYR A 176 7.07 1.88 2.64
CA TYR A 176 6.37 1.50 3.86
C TYR A 176 7.20 0.53 4.71
N SER A 177 6.56 -0.42 5.36
CA SER A 177 7.21 -1.37 6.25
C SER A 177 7.88 -2.53 5.51
N LEU A 178 9.07 -2.90 5.96
CA LEU A 178 9.85 -4.04 5.48
C LEU A 178 10.48 -4.77 6.64
N GLY A 179 10.23 -6.06 6.75
CA GLY A 179 10.95 -6.95 7.67
C GLY A 179 12.03 -7.72 6.93
N TYR A 180 13.23 -7.69 7.47
CA TYR A 180 14.41 -8.39 6.92
C TYR A 180 14.34 -9.89 7.23
N GLY A 181 13.52 -10.60 6.46
CA GLY A 181 13.29 -12.03 6.60
C GLY A 181 14.21 -12.91 5.74
N ALA A 182 15.14 -12.33 4.95
CA ALA A 182 16.03 -13.10 4.07
C ALA A 182 16.77 -14.26 4.78
N PRO A 183 17.28 -14.12 6.03
CA PRO A 183 17.87 -15.25 6.76
C PRO A 183 16.90 -16.41 7.02
N LYS A 184 15.58 -16.16 6.95
CA LYS A 184 14.50 -17.15 7.11
C LYS A 184 13.86 -17.56 5.79
N GLY A 185 14.39 -17.08 4.65
CA GLY A 185 13.94 -17.45 3.31
C GLY A 185 12.73 -16.68 2.77
N PHE A 186 12.39 -15.52 3.32
CA PHE A 186 11.31 -14.67 2.81
C PHE A 186 11.64 -13.18 2.95
N VAL A 187 10.90 -12.34 2.24
CA VAL A 187 10.88 -10.88 2.43
C VAL A 187 9.50 -10.51 2.93
N HIS A 188 9.42 -9.82 4.07
CA HIS A 188 8.16 -9.28 4.56
C HIS A 188 7.90 -7.91 3.94
N LEU A 189 6.90 -7.83 3.08
CA LEU A 189 6.43 -6.60 2.48
C LEU A 189 5.16 -6.14 3.19
N GLY A 190 5.26 -5.07 3.98
CA GLY A 190 4.12 -4.51 4.68
C GLY A 190 3.72 -3.15 4.14
N MET A 191 2.43 -2.84 4.18
CA MET A 191 1.86 -1.55 3.83
C MET A 191 1.24 -0.92 5.06
N ARG A 192 1.56 0.37 5.29
CA ARG A 192 1.08 1.14 6.45
C ARG A 192 0.85 2.59 6.00
N LEU A 193 -0.25 2.81 5.27
CA LEU A 193 -0.60 4.15 4.80
C LEU A 193 -0.63 5.17 5.95
N GLY A 194 -0.03 6.33 5.70
CA GLY A 194 0.05 7.40 6.68
C GLY A 194 0.99 7.14 7.87
N LYS A 195 1.80 6.08 7.84
CA LYS A 195 2.81 5.79 8.85
C LYS A 195 4.22 5.99 8.28
N PRO A 196 5.21 6.33 9.11
CA PRO A 196 6.59 6.45 8.65
C PRO A 196 7.12 5.11 8.14
N ARG A 197 8.09 5.19 7.24
CA ARG A 197 8.88 4.04 6.78
C ARG A 197 9.51 3.34 7.98
N ILE A 198 9.37 2.01 8.05
CA ILE A 198 9.92 1.21 9.15
C ILE A 198 10.65 -0.02 8.62
N ARG A 199 11.73 -0.40 9.30
CA ARG A 199 12.57 -1.58 9.03
C ARG A 199 12.82 -2.33 10.33
N TRP A 200 12.82 -3.66 10.28
CA TRP A 200 13.18 -4.50 11.43
C TRP A 200 13.76 -5.84 10.99
N ASN A 201 14.52 -6.48 11.88
CA ASN A 201 15.01 -7.84 11.73
C ASN A 201 14.02 -8.84 12.33
N TYR A 202 13.99 -10.06 11.74
CA TYR A 202 13.23 -11.19 12.25
C TYR A 202 14.05 -12.06 13.19
#